data_05276faa49827987d179e0a3b7ddc58d
#
_entry.id   05276faa49827987d179e0a3b7ddc58d
#
_cell.length_a   1.000
_cell.length_b   1.000
_cell.length_c   1.000
_cell.angle_alpha   90.00
_cell.angle_beta   90.00
_cell.angle_gamma   90.00
#
_symmetry.space_group_name_H-M   'P 1'
#
loop_
_entity.id
_entity.type
_entity.pdbx_description
1 polymer ?
#
loop_
_entity_poly.entity_id
_entity_poly.type
_entity_poly.pdbx_seq_one_letter_code
_entity_poly.pdbx_strand_id
1 'polypeptide(L)'
;LMIRRPPRSTPLYSSAASDVYKRQFAALWGGHEGSMLLYLLFLSLWTLIFYLKSQSSFGIFFLFVIFSLFSGFVIFTSNPFERLLPFSPEGGLDLNPLLQDFAFTIHPPTLYLGYTALTLPFAIAMARCVDPSYKNWASDLKNWSVISWSFLTLGIALGSWWAYYELGWGGWWFWDPVENSSLIPWLIATALIHSAIATSKRNIFSKWTVLLSLCAILSSYIGLFLVRSGIVTSVHTFALDPERGLILLFIILFVLIFSLIIYSKSKLTDLSYTYGSILSREFFFLINNVFLIILAVAILFGTIYPIIYEIFSGGKDISVGKPYFDSVTVPIAFFLAFFQGFGILSNWSSRTTEPKTMYAYFAILILLTVSLSALFLNNISVSITVTNLMISGILAGLIYYAFLQIKNSRKVNLSMGFSHFGIAVMILGIGLVSSLESQKELIAFKEKPFELENYKITYLGEEKNVAQNFSSDEVSFRVENLNQEFNLIAEKRYYPVSKSIMTEAAIFPSIKEDQYISIGDQVEEGWVVKAQLKPFVRLIWLGALIMTFGGFLSLFRFKSS
;
A
#
# COMPACT_ATOMS: atom_id res chain seq x y z
N LEU A 1 -45.83 -2.63 -17.34
CA LEU A 1 -45.26 -1.28 -17.29
C LEU A 1 -43.84 -1.37 -17.81
N MET A 2 -43.64 -1.03 -19.09
CA MET A 2 -42.30 -0.86 -19.67
C MET A 2 -41.60 0.24 -18.91
N ILE A 3 -40.59 -0.12 -18.10
CA ILE A 3 -39.65 0.83 -17.56
C ILE A 3 -38.81 1.28 -18.75
N ARG A 4 -39.14 2.45 -19.30
CA ARG A 4 -38.27 3.17 -20.23
C ARG A 4 -36.89 3.28 -19.56
N ARG A 5 -35.85 2.74 -20.22
CA ARG A 5 -34.46 3.10 -19.93
C ARG A 5 -34.41 4.61 -19.79
N PRO A 6 -33.77 5.18 -18.76
CA PRO A 6 -33.53 6.61 -18.75
C PRO A 6 -32.83 6.95 -20.08
N PRO A 7 -33.21 8.07 -20.71
CA PRO A 7 -32.62 8.43 -21.98
C PRO A 7 -31.11 8.43 -21.81
N ARG A 8 -30.37 7.80 -22.72
CA ARG A 8 -28.92 7.94 -22.91
C ARG A 8 -28.58 9.38 -23.36
N SER A 9 -29.03 10.35 -22.62
CA SER A 9 -28.81 11.77 -22.86
C SER A 9 -28.10 12.46 -21.69
N THR A 10 -27.32 11.73 -20.90
CA THR A 10 -26.09 12.29 -20.40
C THR A 10 -25.19 12.33 -21.64
N PRO A 11 -24.79 13.52 -22.07
CA PRO A 11 -24.19 13.65 -23.37
C PRO A 11 -22.93 12.80 -23.40
N LEU A 12 -22.83 11.88 -24.37
CA LEU A 12 -21.60 11.20 -24.76
C LEU A 12 -20.41 12.20 -24.81
N TYR A 13 -20.68 13.46 -25.08
CA TYR A 13 -19.74 14.58 -25.06
C TYR A 13 -19.20 14.93 -23.67
N SER A 14 -19.94 14.79 -22.58
CA SER A 14 -19.44 15.10 -21.25
C SER A 14 -18.58 13.98 -20.68
N SER A 15 -18.89 12.71 -20.96
CA SER A 15 -18.05 11.59 -20.58
C SER A 15 -16.77 11.55 -21.43
N ALA A 16 -16.89 11.68 -22.77
CA ALA A 16 -15.73 11.75 -23.65
C ALA A 16 -14.82 12.95 -23.35
N ALA A 17 -15.39 14.14 -23.10
CA ALA A 17 -14.59 15.30 -22.68
C ALA A 17 -13.92 15.05 -21.32
N SER A 18 -14.63 14.47 -20.35
CA SER A 18 -14.06 14.15 -19.04
C SER A 18 -12.91 13.13 -19.16
N ASP A 19 -13.01 12.16 -20.06
CA ASP A 19 -11.97 11.15 -20.28
C ASP A 19 -10.74 11.74 -21.00
N VAL A 20 -10.94 12.70 -21.91
CA VAL A 20 -9.82 13.44 -22.52
C VAL A 20 -9.08 14.26 -21.46
N TYR A 21 -9.78 14.99 -20.61
CA TYR A 21 -9.13 15.76 -19.53
C TYR A 21 -8.42 14.88 -18.51
N LYS A 22 -9.01 13.75 -18.12
CA LYS A 22 -8.37 12.77 -17.23
C LYS A 22 -7.06 12.26 -17.84
N ARG A 23 -7.08 11.83 -19.11
CA ARG A 23 -5.88 11.36 -19.83
C ARG A 23 -4.82 12.43 -19.95
N GLN A 24 -5.19 13.67 -20.31
CA GLN A 24 -4.26 14.79 -20.38
C GLN A 24 -3.63 15.11 -19.03
N PHE A 25 -4.43 15.10 -17.95
CA PHE A 25 -3.93 15.33 -16.60
C PHE A 25 -3.00 14.20 -16.15
N ALA A 26 -3.40 12.94 -16.36
CA ALA A 26 -2.62 11.77 -16.03
C ALA A 26 -1.30 11.68 -16.85
N ALA A 27 -1.30 12.12 -18.10
CA ALA A 27 -0.12 12.14 -18.95
C ALA A 27 1.01 13.01 -18.39
N LEU A 28 0.72 13.99 -17.51
CA LEU A 28 1.75 14.81 -16.87
C LEU A 28 2.75 13.99 -16.05
N TRP A 29 2.33 12.84 -15.52
CA TRP A 29 3.21 11.94 -14.75
C TRP A 29 3.24 10.50 -15.26
N GLY A 30 2.65 10.24 -16.42
CA GLY A 30 2.67 8.92 -17.05
C GLY A 30 4.05 8.48 -17.56
N GLY A 31 4.99 9.42 -17.72
CA GLY A 31 6.35 9.18 -18.16
C GLY A 31 7.41 9.38 -17.08
N HIS A 32 8.65 9.02 -17.38
CA HIS A 32 9.81 9.20 -16.50
C HIS A 32 9.97 10.65 -16.04
N GLU A 33 9.94 11.57 -16.99
CA GLU A 33 10.28 12.98 -16.79
C GLU A 33 9.23 13.68 -15.94
N GLY A 34 7.97 13.56 -16.33
CA GLY A 34 6.85 14.21 -15.63
C GLY A 34 6.64 13.68 -14.23
N SER A 35 6.80 12.37 -14.03
CA SER A 35 6.66 11.77 -12.70
C SER A 35 7.77 12.22 -11.74
N MET A 36 9.00 12.46 -12.23
CA MET A 36 10.08 13.01 -11.39
C MET A 36 9.89 14.50 -11.12
N LEU A 37 9.32 15.25 -12.05
CA LEU A 37 8.93 16.63 -11.79
C LEU A 37 7.84 16.70 -10.70
N LEU A 38 6.86 15.81 -10.73
CA LEU A 38 5.85 15.69 -9.68
C LEU A 38 6.49 15.32 -8.31
N TYR A 39 7.47 14.42 -8.31
CA TYR A 39 8.24 14.08 -7.11
C TYR A 39 8.93 15.32 -6.51
N LEU A 40 9.61 16.11 -7.34
CA LEU A 40 10.26 17.36 -6.92
C LEU A 40 9.25 18.40 -6.42
N LEU A 41 8.09 18.52 -7.06
CA LEU A 41 7.01 19.40 -6.62
C LEU A 41 6.56 19.04 -5.20
N PHE A 42 6.31 17.76 -4.91
CA PHE A 42 5.90 17.35 -3.57
C PHE A 42 7.03 17.48 -2.55
N LEU A 43 8.27 17.18 -2.94
CA LEU A 43 9.41 17.38 -2.06
C LEU A 43 9.59 18.87 -1.71
N SER A 44 9.42 19.79 -2.68
CA SER A 44 9.47 21.22 -2.43
C SER A 44 8.31 21.70 -1.55
N LEU A 45 7.10 21.18 -1.78
CA LEU A 45 5.93 21.47 -0.93
C LEU A 45 6.18 21.06 0.52
N TRP A 46 6.66 19.83 0.75
CA TRP A 46 7.00 19.35 2.09
C TRP A 46 8.13 20.16 2.72
N THR A 47 9.15 20.53 1.96
CA THR A 47 10.25 21.39 2.43
C THR A 47 9.72 22.76 2.85
N LEU A 48 8.82 23.35 2.07
CA LEU A 48 8.17 24.62 2.41
C LEU A 48 7.34 24.51 3.70
N ILE A 49 6.51 23.47 3.83
CA ILE A 49 5.69 23.25 5.02
C ILE A 49 6.59 23.01 6.25
N PHE A 50 7.68 22.29 6.08
CA PHE A 50 8.67 22.07 7.15
C PHE A 50 9.33 23.39 7.55
N TYR A 51 9.77 24.20 6.58
CA TYR A 51 10.38 25.52 6.85
C TYR A 51 9.44 26.43 7.63
N LEU A 52 8.17 26.46 7.30
CA LEU A 52 7.16 27.30 7.99
C LEU A 52 6.84 26.81 9.42
N LYS A 53 7.10 25.55 9.73
CA LYS A 53 6.75 24.94 11.03
C LYS A 53 7.96 24.66 11.92
N SER A 54 9.13 24.46 11.36
CA SER A 54 10.34 24.02 12.07
C SER A 54 11.35 25.16 12.18
N GLN A 55 12.05 25.21 13.31
CA GLN A 55 13.18 26.12 13.54
C GLN A 55 14.55 25.42 13.30
N SER A 56 14.56 24.18 12.82
CA SER A 56 15.80 23.42 12.60
C SER A 56 16.47 23.79 11.28
N SER A 57 17.47 24.68 11.35
CA SER A 57 18.28 25.05 10.17
C SER A 57 19.01 23.83 9.57
N PHE A 58 19.50 22.91 10.39
CA PHE A 58 20.10 21.67 9.89
C PHE A 58 19.09 20.74 9.20
N GLY A 59 17.85 20.66 9.70
CA GLY A 59 16.80 19.92 9.02
C GLY A 59 16.53 20.47 7.63
N ILE A 60 16.43 21.80 7.51
CA ILE A 60 16.26 22.47 6.22
C ILE A 60 17.46 22.21 5.30
N PHE A 61 18.68 22.25 5.82
CA PHE A 61 19.91 21.93 5.07
C PHE A 61 19.85 20.52 4.46
N PHE A 62 19.49 19.49 5.23
CA PHE A 62 19.39 18.13 4.72
C PHE A 62 18.28 17.96 3.66
N LEU A 63 17.17 18.67 3.83
CA LEU A 63 16.11 18.70 2.80
C LEU A 63 16.63 19.31 1.50
N PHE A 64 17.37 20.39 1.55
CA PHE A 64 17.99 21.02 0.37
C PHE A 64 19.04 20.10 -0.28
N VAL A 65 19.82 19.35 0.49
CA VAL A 65 20.76 18.36 -0.06
C VAL A 65 20.00 17.34 -0.90
N ILE A 66 18.95 16.74 -0.35
CA ILE A 66 18.13 15.75 -1.08
C ILE A 66 17.44 16.40 -2.30
N PHE A 67 16.86 17.59 -2.14
CA PHE A 67 16.24 18.31 -3.24
C PHE A 67 17.24 18.58 -4.38
N SER A 68 18.48 18.99 -4.06
CA SER A 68 19.53 19.24 -5.04
C SER A 68 19.96 17.99 -5.79
N LEU A 69 20.07 16.84 -5.10
CA LEU A 69 20.40 15.56 -5.72
C LEU A 69 19.34 15.14 -6.75
N PHE A 70 18.05 15.21 -6.38
CA PHE A 70 16.97 14.86 -7.29
C PHE A 70 16.74 15.92 -8.37
N SER A 71 16.99 17.20 -8.09
CA SER A 71 16.99 18.24 -9.14
C SER A 71 18.08 18.00 -10.17
N GLY A 72 19.28 17.64 -9.73
CA GLY A 72 20.35 17.21 -10.62
C GLY A 72 19.96 16.00 -11.46
N PHE A 73 19.36 14.97 -10.83
CA PHE A 73 18.83 13.81 -11.55
C PHE A 73 17.84 14.22 -12.65
N VAL A 74 16.88 15.09 -12.34
CA VAL A 74 15.88 15.54 -13.33
C VAL A 74 16.53 16.34 -14.48
N ILE A 75 17.45 17.24 -14.16
CA ILE A 75 18.12 18.09 -15.19
C ILE A 75 18.95 17.25 -16.15
N PHE A 76 19.69 16.28 -15.65
CA PHE A 76 20.67 15.53 -16.45
C PHE A 76 20.13 14.26 -17.09
N THR A 77 19.04 13.67 -16.55
CA THR A 77 18.57 12.35 -17.01
C THR A 77 17.07 12.28 -17.31
N SER A 78 16.28 13.19 -16.79
CA SER A 78 14.82 13.13 -16.89
C SER A 78 14.22 14.51 -17.11
N ASN A 79 14.81 15.29 -18.01
CA ASN A 79 14.39 16.66 -18.29
C ASN A 79 13.06 16.68 -19.06
N PRO A 80 11.94 17.12 -18.43
CA PRO A 80 10.63 17.16 -19.11
C PRO A 80 10.51 18.27 -20.16
N PHE A 81 11.50 19.16 -20.26
CA PHE A 81 11.54 20.28 -21.20
C PHE A 81 12.50 20.03 -22.37
N GLU A 82 13.02 18.83 -22.51
CA GLU A 82 13.87 18.47 -23.62
C GLU A 82 13.10 18.51 -24.94
N ARG A 83 13.72 19.09 -25.98
CA ARG A 83 13.09 19.25 -27.29
C ARG A 83 13.51 18.12 -28.20
N LEU A 84 12.53 17.51 -28.87
CA LEU A 84 12.77 16.53 -29.92
C LEU A 84 13.16 17.26 -31.22
N LEU A 85 14.44 17.46 -31.42
CA LEU A 85 15.03 18.14 -32.59
C LEU A 85 15.87 17.14 -33.38
N PRO A 86 16.04 17.32 -34.71
CA PRO A 86 15.54 18.42 -35.55
C PRO A 86 14.10 18.25 -36.03
N PHE A 87 13.51 17.08 -35.92
CA PHE A 87 12.16 16.78 -36.43
C PHE A 87 11.21 16.55 -35.27
N SER A 88 10.15 17.34 -35.20
CA SER A 88 9.04 17.02 -34.31
C SER A 88 8.27 15.80 -34.85
N PRO A 89 7.79 14.88 -33.99
CA PRO A 89 6.95 13.78 -34.44
C PRO A 89 5.65 14.32 -35.06
N GLU A 90 5.18 13.70 -36.15
CA GLU A 90 3.95 14.09 -36.83
C GLU A 90 2.69 13.83 -35.98
N GLY A 91 2.78 12.92 -35.02
CA GLY A 91 1.72 12.62 -34.05
C GLY A 91 2.30 12.27 -32.69
N GLY A 92 1.52 12.45 -31.64
CA GLY A 92 1.86 11.99 -30.30
C GLY A 92 1.67 10.47 -30.15
N LEU A 93 2.40 9.88 -29.20
CA LEU A 93 2.09 8.54 -28.69
C LEU A 93 0.91 8.65 -27.72
N ASP A 94 -0.02 7.71 -27.80
CA ASP A 94 -1.10 7.63 -26.82
C ASP A 94 -0.56 7.17 -25.47
N LEU A 95 -1.27 7.52 -24.38
CA LEU A 95 -0.93 7.03 -23.05
C LEU A 95 -1.14 5.50 -23.02
N ASN A 96 -0.26 4.78 -22.32
CA ASN A 96 -0.44 3.36 -22.09
C ASN A 96 -1.89 3.09 -21.61
N PRO A 97 -2.62 2.14 -22.21
CA PRO A 97 -4.01 1.85 -21.85
C PRO A 97 -4.26 1.68 -20.35
N LEU A 98 -3.39 0.95 -19.65
CA LEU A 98 -3.47 0.78 -18.19
C LEU A 98 -3.45 2.11 -17.42
N LEU A 99 -2.85 3.16 -17.97
CA LEU A 99 -2.73 4.46 -17.34
C LEU A 99 -3.88 5.42 -17.69
N GLN A 100 -4.83 5.00 -18.53
CA GLN A 100 -5.96 5.82 -18.97
C GLN A 100 -7.13 5.78 -17.97
N ASP A 101 -6.97 5.09 -16.86
CA ASP A 101 -7.97 4.94 -15.81
C ASP A 101 -7.96 6.10 -14.79
N PHE A 102 -9.12 6.29 -14.11
CA PHE A 102 -9.27 7.31 -13.09
C PHE A 102 -8.33 7.12 -11.90
N ALA A 103 -8.10 5.88 -11.46
CA ALA A 103 -7.22 5.63 -10.32
C ALA A 103 -5.79 6.08 -10.57
N PHE A 104 -5.33 6.07 -11.84
CA PHE A 104 -4.03 6.62 -12.20
C PHE A 104 -3.92 8.13 -11.96
N THR A 105 -5.03 8.85 -11.91
CA THR A 105 -5.02 10.29 -11.58
C THR A 105 -4.77 10.55 -10.10
N ILE A 106 -5.11 9.61 -9.20
CA ILE A 106 -5.08 9.80 -7.75
C ILE A 106 -4.04 8.93 -7.03
N HIS A 107 -3.82 7.68 -7.50
CA HIS A 107 -2.92 6.73 -6.84
C HIS A 107 -1.45 7.20 -6.85
N PRO A 108 -0.79 7.45 -8.01
CA PRO A 108 0.62 7.82 -8.03
C PRO A 108 0.91 9.14 -7.29
N PRO A 109 0.10 10.22 -7.44
CA PRO A 109 0.30 11.43 -6.64
C PRO A 109 0.21 11.19 -5.14
N THR A 110 -0.77 10.38 -4.69
CA THR A 110 -0.94 10.06 -3.26
C THR A 110 0.25 9.27 -2.72
N LEU A 111 0.74 8.29 -3.48
CA LEU A 111 1.91 7.50 -3.11
C LEU A 111 3.18 8.37 -3.05
N TYR A 112 3.37 9.27 -4.01
CA TYR A 112 4.50 10.20 -4.03
C TYR A 112 4.48 11.20 -2.88
N LEU A 113 3.30 11.66 -2.45
CA LEU A 113 3.17 12.45 -1.21
C LEU A 113 3.74 11.67 -0.01
N GLY A 114 3.47 10.38 0.08
CA GLY A 114 4.01 9.51 1.12
C GLY A 114 5.53 9.33 1.03
N TYR A 115 6.05 8.99 -0.16
CA TYR A 115 7.48 8.79 -0.38
C TYR A 115 8.29 10.05 -0.12
N THR A 116 7.89 11.18 -0.67
CA THR A 116 8.60 12.45 -0.48
C THR A 116 8.53 12.93 0.96
N ALA A 117 7.43 12.66 1.67
CA ALA A 117 7.31 13.00 3.08
C ALA A 117 8.27 12.20 3.98
N LEU A 118 8.73 11.00 3.59
CA LEU A 118 9.76 10.25 4.33
C LEU A 118 11.11 10.99 4.44
N THR A 119 11.35 11.96 3.56
CA THR A 119 12.54 12.82 3.64
C THR A 119 12.54 13.69 4.90
N LEU A 120 11.37 14.02 5.44
CA LEU A 120 11.25 14.87 6.63
C LEU A 120 11.75 14.19 7.92
N PRO A 121 11.29 12.98 8.30
CA PRO A 121 11.84 12.27 9.44
C PRO A 121 13.33 11.97 9.27
N PHE A 122 13.80 11.69 8.07
CA PHE A 122 15.23 11.55 7.77
C PHE A 122 16.00 12.84 8.06
N ALA A 123 15.55 13.98 7.53
CA ALA A 123 16.21 15.27 7.74
C ALA A 123 16.25 15.67 9.22
N ILE A 124 15.17 15.41 9.98
CA ILE A 124 15.12 15.63 11.43
C ILE A 124 16.14 14.74 12.16
N ALA A 125 16.23 13.46 11.79
CA ALA A 125 17.17 12.52 12.38
C ALA A 125 18.63 12.96 12.14
N MET A 126 18.95 13.37 10.92
CA MET A 126 20.28 13.88 10.56
C MET A 126 20.59 15.20 11.29
N ALA A 127 19.61 16.12 11.36
CA ALA A 127 19.74 17.36 12.11
C ALA A 127 20.07 17.08 13.60
N ARG A 128 19.42 16.10 14.23
CA ARG A 128 19.69 15.71 15.62
C ARG A 128 21.09 15.11 15.78
N CYS A 129 21.60 14.40 14.79
CA CYS A 129 22.96 13.86 14.83
C CYS A 129 24.02 14.98 14.84
N VAL A 130 23.76 16.09 14.15
CA VAL A 130 24.67 17.25 14.05
C VAL A 130 24.46 18.22 15.19
N ASP A 131 23.21 18.46 15.57
CA ASP A 131 22.83 19.41 16.61
C ASP A 131 22.24 18.71 17.87
N PRO A 132 23.06 18.47 18.91
CA PRO A 132 22.59 17.91 20.17
C PRO A 132 21.55 18.77 20.90
N SER A 133 21.44 20.07 20.58
CA SER A 133 20.48 20.98 21.22
C SER A 133 19.05 20.84 20.73
N TYR A 134 18.80 20.10 19.62
CA TYR A 134 17.46 19.84 19.07
C TYR A 134 16.67 18.87 19.98
N LYS A 135 16.08 19.40 21.07
CA LYS A 135 15.43 18.58 22.12
C LYS A 135 14.14 17.89 21.66
N ASN A 136 13.31 18.55 20.84
CA ASN A 136 12.00 18.04 20.43
C ASN A 136 12.04 17.12 19.20
N TRP A 137 13.22 16.80 18.70
CA TRP A 137 13.44 16.05 17.47
C TRP A 137 12.62 14.76 17.34
N ALA A 138 12.55 13.96 18.43
CA ALA A 138 11.85 12.67 18.38
C ALA A 138 10.32 12.84 18.27
N SER A 139 9.76 13.91 18.88
CA SER A 139 8.35 14.25 18.73
C SER A 139 8.04 14.75 17.32
N ASP A 140 8.89 15.61 16.77
CA ASP A 140 8.74 16.14 15.43
C ASP A 140 8.90 15.02 14.40
N LEU A 141 9.92 14.18 14.56
CA LEU A 141 10.15 13.02 13.71
C LEU A 141 8.94 12.06 13.72
N LYS A 142 8.41 11.73 14.91
CA LYS A 142 7.20 10.92 15.03
C LYS A 142 6.05 11.51 14.22
N ASN A 143 5.82 12.80 14.35
CA ASN A 143 4.70 13.47 13.71
C ASN A 143 4.81 13.41 12.17
N TRP A 144 5.98 13.72 11.63
CA TRP A 144 6.22 13.64 10.19
C TRP A 144 6.20 12.19 9.67
N SER A 145 6.68 11.23 10.47
CA SER A 145 6.56 9.82 10.13
C SER A 145 5.11 9.35 10.00
N VAL A 146 4.22 9.82 10.89
CA VAL A 146 2.78 9.50 10.79
C VAL A 146 2.15 10.11 9.54
N ILE A 147 2.53 11.33 9.14
CA ILE A 147 2.07 11.93 7.88
C ILE A 147 2.50 11.07 6.69
N SER A 148 3.79 10.75 6.61
CA SER A 148 4.33 9.92 5.52
C SER A 148 3.64 8.57 5.45
N TRP A 149 3.50 7.90 6.59
CA TRP A 149 2.85 6.61 6.73
C TRP A 149 1.37 6.65 6.31
N SER A 150 0.65 7.72 6.66
CA SER A 150 -0.76 7.85 6.28
C SER A 150 -0.95 7.98 4.77
N PHE A 151 -0.11 8.77 4.10
CA PHE A 151 -0.13 8.89 2.64
C PHE A 151 0.32 7.58 1.95
N LEU A 152 1.33 6.89 2.49
CA LEU A 152 1.73 5.58 1.99
C LEU A 152 0.61 4.55 2.13
N THR A 153 -0.07 4.50 3.29
CA THR A 153 -1.20 3.61 3.52
C THR A 153 -2.31 3.86 2.49
N LEU A 154 -2.68 5.12 2.28
CA LEU A 154 -3.70 5.48 1.30
C LEU A 154 -3.24 5.18 -0.12
N GLY A 155 -1.99 5.53 -0.47
CA GLY A 155 -1.44 5.29 -1.79
C GLY A 155 -1.38 3.80 -2.14
N ILE A 156 -0.88 2.96 -1.24
CA ILE A 156 -0.84 1.50 -1.42
C ILE A 156 -2.26 0.94 -1.59
N ALA A 157 -3.21 1.37 -0.76
CA ALA A 157 -4.60 0.92 -0.85
C ALA A 157 -5.26 1.31 -2.18
N LEU A 158 -5.02 2.51 -2.68
CA LEU A 158 -5.51 2.96 -3.99
C LEU A 158 -4.90 2.15 -5.13
N GLY A 159 -3.61 1.80 -5.08
CA GLY A 159 -2.96 0.95 -6.06
C GLY A 159 -3.51 -0.48 -6.07
N SER A 160 -3.71 -1.06 -4.88
CA SER A 160 -4.34 -2.36 -4.71
C SER A 160 -5.77 -2.40 -5.27
N TRP A 161 -6.55 -1.33 -5.01
CA TRP A 161 -7.90 -1.20 -5.55
C TRP A 161 -7.89 -1.06 -7.07
N TRP A 162 -6.98 -0.26 -7.63
CA TRP A 162 -6.80 -0.10 -9.07
C TRP A 162 -6.42 -1.41 -9.75
N ALA A 163 -5.42 -2.13 -9.23
CA ALA A 163 -5.02 -3.43 -9.73
C ALA A 163 -6.18 -4.45 -9.74
N TYR A 164 -7.05 -4.40 -8.74
CA TYR A 164 -8.19 -5.31 -8.61
C TYR A 164 -9.19 -5.19 -9.75
N TYR A 165 -9.56 -3.97 -10.15
CA TYR A 165 -10.59 -3.82 -11.18
C TYR A 165 -10.02 -3.64 -12.60
N GLU A 166 -8.79 -3.16 -12.75
CA GLU A 166 -8.20 -2.79 -14.03
C GLU A 166 -7.43 -3.93 -14.70
N LEU A 167 -6.71 -4.76 -13.94
CA LEU A 167 -5.84 -5.77 -14.54
C LEU A 167 -6.57 -7.01 -15.07
N GLY A 168 -7.84 -7.22 -14.72
CA GLY A 168 -8.59 -8.40 -15.14
C GLY A 168 -8.16 -9.73 -14.51
N TRP A 169 -7.17 -9.70 -13.59
CA TRP A 169 -6.61 -10.92 -12.98
C TRP A 169 -7.42 -11.43 -11.80
N GLY A 170 -8.31 -10.60 -11.24
CA GLY A 170 -9.18 -10.94 -10.11
C GLY A 170 -8.49 -10.98 -8.75
N GLY A 171 -7.29 -10.43 -8.64
CA GLY A 171 -6.56 -10.30 -7.39
C GLY A 171 -6.48 -8.85 -6.92
N TRP A 172 -6.23 -8.66 -5.63
CA TRP A 172 -6.04 -7.34 -5.02
C TRP A 172 -4.59 -7.09 -4.60
N TRP A 173 -3.70 -8.10 -4.64
CA TRP A 173 -2.27 -8.05 -4.35
C TRP A 173 -1.57 -9.24 -5.01
N PHE A 174 -0.51 -8.99 -5.74
CA PHE A 174 0.17 -9.98 -6.58
C PHE A 174 1.60 -10.27 -6.16
N TRP A 175 2.10 -9.61 -5.12
CA TRP A 175 3.50 -9.63 -4.73
C TRP A 175 4.42 -9.17 -5.87
N ASP A 176 3.90 -8.30 -6.72
CA ASP A 176 4.66 -7.66 -7.78
C ASP A 176 5.86 -6.89 -7.19
N PRO A 177 7.05 -6.88 -7.85
CA PRO A 177 8.22 -6.16 -7.34
C PRO A 177 7.96 -4.69 -7.00
N VAL A 178 7.07 -4.01 -7.72
CA VAL A 178 6.74 -2.61 -7.46
C VAL A 178 5.75 -2.48 -6.30
N GLU A 179 4.78 -3.38 -6.18
CA GLU A 179 3.93 -3.47 -4.98
C GLU A 179 4.79 -3.68 -3.73
N ASN A 180 5.71 -4.64 -3.77
CA ASN A 180 6.65 -4.92 -2.70
C ASN A 180 7.51 -3.70 -2.35
N SER A 181 7.99 -2.97 -3.36
CA SER A 181 8.81 -1.78 -3.18
C SER A 181 8.08 -0.64 -2.47
N SER A 182 6.74 -0.63 -2.50
CA SER A 182 5.92 0.31 -1.75
C SER A 182 5.62 -0.16 -0.31
N LEU A 183 5.48 -1.46 -0.12
CA LEU A 183 5.19 -2.07 1.18
C LEU A 183 6.40 -2.00 2.12
N ILE A 184 7.61 -2.18 1.62
CA ILE A 184 8.85 -2.16 2.43
C ILE A 184 9.03 -0.84 3.20
N PRO A 185 9.02 0.35 2.58
CA PRO A 185 9.12 1.61 3.32
C PRO A 185 7.94 1.85 4.27
N TRP A 186 6.74 1.34 3.96
CA TRP A 186 5.59 1.40 4.85
C TRP A 186 5.81 0.58 6.13
N LEU A 187 6.36 -0.63 6.04
CA LEU A 187 6.72 -1.47 7.19
C LEU A 187 7.79 -0.80 8.07
N ILE A 188 8.84 -0.25 7.45
CA ILE A 188 9.91 0.44 8.16
C ILE A 188 9.39 1.73 8.79
N ALA A 189 8.52 2.49 8.12
CA ALA A 189 7.88 3.68 8.70
C ALA A 189 6.98 3.33 9.89
N THR A 190 6.30 2.17 9.86
CA THR A 190 5.54 1.66 11.00
C THR A 190 6.45 1.39 12.20
N ALA A 191 7.60 0.74 12.00
CA ALA A 191 8.60 0.53 13.04
C ALA A 191 9.16 1.88 13.56
N LEU A 192 9.44 2.81 12.65
CA LEU A 192 9.93 4.15 12.97
C LEU A 192 8.98 4.93 13.87
N ILE A 193 7.67 4.90 13.61
CA ILE A 193 6.65 5.55 14.45
C ILE A 193 6.71 5.02 15.88
N HIS A 194 6.76 3.70 16.07
CA HIS A 194 6.80 3.08 17.38
C HIS A 194 8.11 3.38 18.12
N SER A 195 9.24 3.32 17.40
CA SER A 195 10.54 3.71 17.95
C SER A 195 10.57 5.19 18.37
N ALA A 196 10.06 6.09 17.54
CA ALA A 196 9.99 7.52 17.81
C ALA A 196 9.09 7.86 19.01
N ILE A 197 7.98 7.10 19.20
CA ILE A 197 7.14 7.20 20.41
C ILE A 197 7.96 6.86 21.67
N ALA A 198 8.72 5.77 21.65
CA ALA A 198 9.57 5.37 22.78
C ALA A 198 10.67 6.40 23.04
N THR A 199 11.31 6.90 22.00
CA THR A 199 12.34 7.94 22.09
C THR A 199 11.77 9.24 22.68
N SER A 200 10.62 9.70 22.17
CA SER A 200 10.02 10.96 22.64
C SER A 200 9.48 10.90 24.06
N LYS A 201 9.05 9.72 24.53
CA LYS A 201 8.42 9.55 25.85
C LYS A 201 9.40 9.11 26.94
N ARG A 202 10.45 8.37 26.59
CA ARG A 202 11.33 7.69 27.54
C ARG A 202 12.83 7.93 27.27
N ASN A 203 13.17 8.61 26.18
CA ASN A 203 14.54 8.82 25.71
C ASN A 203 15.33 7.50 25.57
N ILE A 204 14.68 6.49 25.00
CA ILE A 204 15.26 5.18 24.66
C ILE A 204 15.13 4.96 23.15
N PHE A 205 15.94 4.08 22.59
CA PHE A 205 15.97 3.76 21.16
C PHE A 205 16.37 4.91 20.24
N SER A 206 17.03 5.97 20.74
CA SER A 206 17.39 7.14 19.94
C SER A 206 18.25 6.77 18.73
N LYS A 207 19.25 5.90 18.92
CA LYS A 207 20.11 5.39 17.84
C LYS A 207 19.31 4.57 16.82
N TRP A 208 18.42 3.71 17.32
CA TRP A 208 17.55 2.88 16.49
C TRP A 208 16.56 3.72 15.70
N THR A 209 15.96 4.75 16.30
CA THR A 209 15.05 5.69 15.62
C THR A 209 15.75 6.41 14.45
N VAL A 210 17.00 6.83 14.63
CA VAL A 210 17.78 7.44 13.54
C VAL A 210 18.07 6.44 12.43
N LEU A 211 18.47 5.21 12.75
CA LEU A 211 18.72 4.16 11.75
C LEU A 211 17.44 3.79 11.00
N LEU A 212 16.30 3.66 11.69
CA LEU A 212 15.02 3.39 11.03
C LEU A 212 14.60 4.52 10.09
N SER A 213 14.87 5.77 10.43
CA SER A 213 14.57 6.89 9.53
C SER A 213 15.43 6.86 8.25
N LEU A 214 16.71 6.46 8.38
CA LEU A 214 17.59 6.23 7.24
C LEU A 214 17.12 5.05 6.41
N CYS A 215 16.78 3.93 7.03
CA CYS A 215 16.27 2.76 6.32
C CYS A 215 14.95 3.06 5.58
N ALA A 216 14.05 3.85 6.17
CA ALA A 216 12.76 4.21 5.55
C ALA A 216 12.95 5.02 4.26
N ILE A 217 13.83 6.02 4.28
CA ILE A 217 14.08 6.82 3.08
C ILE A 217 14.87 6.02 2.02
N LEU A 218 15.88 5.26 2.42
CA LEU A 218 16.65 4.44 1.49
C LEU A 218 15.80 3.36 0.82
N SER A 219 14.87 2.73 1.55
CA SER A 219 13.95 1.75 0.97
C SER A 219 13.03 2.39 -0.07
N SER A 220 12.58 3.64 0.14
CA SER A 220 11.81 4.36 -0.87
C SER A 220 12.64 4.68 -2.12
N TYR A 221 13.93 4.99 -1.96
CA TYR A 221 14.84 5.22 -3.09
C TYR A 221 15.20 3.93 -3.83
N ILE A 222 15.31 2.80 -3.12
CA ILE A 222 15.43 1.48 -3.75
C ILE A 222 14.17 1.19 -4.58
N GLY A 223 12.98 1.52 -4.10
CA GLY A 223 11.75 1.43 -4.88
C GLY A 223 11.80 2.28 -6.16
N LEU A 224 12.22 3.55 -6.05
CA LEU A 224 12.43 4.40 -7.22
C LEU A 224 13.45 3.81 -8.21
N PHE A 225 14.53 3.23 -7.73
CA PHE A 225 15.53 2.54 -8.54
C PHE A 225 14.92 1.35 -9.29
N LEU A 226 14.22 0.44 -8.58
CA LEU A 226 13.61 -0.75 -9.18
C LEU A 226 12.62 -0.38 -10.29
N VAL A 227 11.75 0.61 -10.04
CA VAL A 227 10.74 1.05 -11.01
C VAL A 227 11.35 1.70 -12.24
N ARG A 228 12.44 2.49 -12.08
CA ARG A 228 12.98 3.35 -13.14
C ARG A 228 14.14 2.76 -13.90
N SER A 229 14.86 1.80 -13.31
CA SER A 229 15.91 1.07 -14.03
C SER A 229 15.34 0.05 -15.03
N GLY A 230 14.08 -0.37 -14.83
CA GLY A 230 13.45 -1.40 -15.66
C GLY A 230 14.06 -2.79 -15.49
N ILE A 231 14.86 -3.01 -14.44
CA ILE A 231 15.54 -4.30 -14.19
C ILE A 231 14.62 -5.38 -13.63
N VAL A 232 13.43 -5.03 -13.15
CA VAL A 232 12.44 -5.98 -12.63
C VAL A 232 11.29 -6.12 -13.62
N THR A 233 10.78 -7.33 -13.76
CA THR A 233 9.59 -7.59 -14.58
C THR A 233 8.35 -7.23 -13.78
N SER A 234 7.67 -6.16 -14.19
CA SER A 234 6.43 -5.67 -13.57
C SER A 234 5.63 -4.85 -14.57
N VAL A 235 4.31 -4.88 -14.44
CA VAL A 235 3.40 -4.00 -15.20
C VAL A 235 3.55 -2.53 -14.84
N HIS A 236 4.21 -2.23 -13.73
CA HIS A 236 4.41 -0.87 -13.19
C HIS A 236 5.79 -0.29 -13.52
N THR A 237 6.69 -1.06 -14.15
CA THR A 237 8.03 -0.58 -14.48
C THR A 237 8.03 0.21 -15.77
N PHE A 238 8.95 1.16 -15.85
CA PHE A 238 9.27 1.82 -17.11
C PHE A 238 10.15 0.91 -17.99
N ALA A 239 10.36 1.30 -19.22
CA ALA A 239 11.30 0.62 -20.10
C ALA A 239 12.70 0.57 -19.48
N LEU A 240 13.47 -0.46 -19.83
CA LEU A 240 14.84 -0.67 -19.35
C LEU A 240 15.72 0.56 -19.65
N ASP A 241 16.25 1.17 -18.60
CA ASP A 241 17.11 2.36 -18.66
C ASP A 241 18.25 2.25 -17.64
N PRO A 242 19.36 1.61 -18.01
CA PRO A 242 20.50 1.40 -17.12
C PRO A 242 21.17 2.71 -16.67
N GLU A 243 21.19 3.75 -17.49
CA GLU A 243 21.85 5.02 -17.16
C GLU A 243 21.12 5.72 -16.00
N ARG A 244 19.80 5.85 -16.11
CA ARG A 244 18.96 6.36 -15.00
C ARG A 244 19.09 5.51 -13.75
N GLY A 245 19.13 4.17 -13.92
CA GLY A 245 19.34 3.23 -12.83
C GLY A 245 20.66 3.47 -12.10
N LEU A 246 21.77 3.60 -12.81
CA LEU A 246 23.11 3.83 -12.21
C LEU A 246 23.18 5.15 -11.44
N ILE A 247 22.58 6.21 -11.95
CA ILE A 247 22.59 7.51 -11.25
C ILE A 247 21.74 7.44 -9.98
N LEU A 248 20.59 6.78 -10.00
CA LEU A 248 19.79 6.55 -8.79
C LEU A 248 20.55 5.71 -7.76
N LEU A 249 21.27 4.67 -8.19
CA LEU A 249 22.12 3.87 -7.32
C LEU A 249 23.22 4.72 -6.69
N PHE A 250 23.83 5.62 -7.45
CA PHE A 250 24.81 6.57 -6.91
C PHE A 250 24.20 7.48 -5.85
N ILE A 251 22.99 8.01 -6.07
CA ILE A 251 22.27 8.83 -5.08
C ILE A 251 22.00 8.02 -3.81
N ILE A 252 21.55 6.77 -3.93
CA ILE A 252 21.33 5.87 -2.79
C ILE A 252 22.61 5.67 -1.99
N LEU A 253 23.72 5.33 -2.66
CA LEU A 253 25.01 5.10 -2.01
C LEU A 253 25.56 6.39 -1.37
N PHE A 254 25.41 7.53 -2.04
CA PHE A 254 25.80 8.82 -1.47
C PHE A 254 25.03 9.13 -0.19
N VAL A 255 23.69 9.01 -0.22
CA VAL A 255 22.84 9.27 0.96
C VAL A 255 23.17 8.30 2.08
N LEU A 256 23.38 7.02 1.78
CA LEU A 256 23.76 6.01 2.75
C LEU A 256 25.09 6.36 3.44
N ILE A 257 26.15 6.53 2.65
CA ILE A 257 27.52 6.77 3.16
C ILE A 257 27.56 8.10 3.95
N PHE A 258 27.01 9.17 3.37
CA PHE A 258 26.96 10.49 3.99
C PHE A 258 26.23 10.44 5.34
N SER A 259 25.09 9.76 5.39
CA SER A 259 24.30 9.63 6.63
C SER A 259 24.99 8.77 7.68
N LEU A 260 25.66 7.68 7.28
CA LEU A 260 26.42 6.83 8.20
C LEU A 260 27.64 7.56 8.79
N ILE A 261 28.31 8.41 8.00
CA ILE A 261 29.40 9.26 8.50
C ILE A 261 28.88 10.24 9.57
N ILE A 262 27.74 10.88 9.32
CA ILE A 262 27.11 11.81 10.29
C ILE A 262 26.67 11.05 11.54
N TYR A 263 26.00 9.90 11.35
CA TYR A 263 25.54 9.05 12.44
C TYR A 263 26.70 8.56 13.33
N SER A 264 27.81 8.12 12.75
CA SER A 264 28.98 7.61 13.48
C SER A 264 29.64 8.69 14.38
N LYS A 265 29.54 9.96 13.98
CA LYS A 265 30.06 11.11 14.74
C LYS A 265 29.05 11.69 15.74
N SER A 266 27.80 11.18 15.72
CA SER A 266 26.74 11.71 16.57
C SER A 266 26.94 11.40 18.04
N LYS A 267 26.55 12.35 18.92
CA LYS A 267 26.53 12.19 20.38
C LYS A 267 25.14 11.78 20.87
N LEU A 268 24.55 10.76 20.20
CA LEU A 268 23.27 10.21 20.64
C LEU A 268 23.47 9.34 21.87
N THR A 269 22.79 9.68 22.95
CA THR A 269 22.79 8.91 24.19
C THR A 269 21.38 8.54 24.56
N ASP A 270 21.16 7.27 24.84
CA ASP A 270 19.95 6.80 25.49
C ASP A 270 20.14 6.84 27.00
N LEU A 271 19.07 7.06 27.74
CA LEU A 271 19.09 6.83 29.17
C LEU A 271 19.47 5.37 29.43
N SER A 272 20.29 5.11 30.44
CA SER A 272 20.64 3.76 30.85
C SER A 272 19.33 2.99 31.17
N TYR A 273 18.99 2.09 30.29
CA TYR A 273 17.79 1.27 30.42
C TYR A 273 18.13 0.06 31.27
N THR A 274 17.67 0.05 32.52
CA THR A 274 17.57 -1.19 33.28
C THR A 274 16.40 -1.97 32.65
N TYR A 275 16.69 -3.09 32.04
CA TYR A 275 15.68 -3.96 31.43
C TYR A 275 14.57 -4.21 32.46
N GLY A 276 13.42 -3.57 32.23
CA GLY A 276 12.22 -3.82 32.99
C GLY A 276 11.64 -5.20 32.69
N SER A 277 10.44 -5.43 33.18
CA SER A 277 9.69 -6.66 32.89
C SER A 277 9.60 -6.94 31.39
N ILE A 278 9.71 -8.21 30.99
CA ILE A 278 9.43 -8.72 29.65
C ILE A 278 8.00 -8.34 29.17
N LEU A 279 7.11 -7.95 30.09
CA LEU A 279 5.75 -7.48 29.79
C LEU A 279 5.66 -5.95 29.75
N SER A 280 6.78 -5.26 29.52
CA SER A 280 6.82 -3.79 29.39
C SER A 280 6.47 -3.33 27.99
N ARG A 281 5.95 -2.11 27.85
CA ARG A 281 5.65 -1.49 26.55
C ARG A 281 6.89 -1.35 25.68
N GLU A 282 8.02 -1.07 26.28
CA GLU A 282 9.32 -0.98 25.61
C GLU A 282 9.68 -2.31 24.93
N PHE A 283 9.48 -3.42 25.62
CA PHE A 283 9.74 -4.74 25.08
C PHE A 283 8.83 -5.03 23.87
N PHE A 284 7.52 -4.73 23.98
CA PHE A 284 6.61 -4.94 22.86
C PHE A 284 6.90 -4.02 21.67
N PHE A 285 7.35 -2.81 21.90
CA PHE A 285 7.82 -1.93 20.82
C PHE A 285 9.07 -2.47 20.14
N LEU A 286 10.01 -3.01 20.92
CA LEU A 286 11.21 -3.65 20.36
C LEU A 286 10.83 -4.87 19.52
N ILE A 287 10.01 -5.78 20.04
CA ILE A 287 9.54 -6.97 19.31
C ILE A 287 8.82 -6.58 18.04
N ASN A 288 7.89 -5.62 18.10
CA ASN A 288 7.19 -5.08 16.94
C ASN A 288 8.17 -4.57 15.87
N ASN A 289 9.17 -3.77 16.27
CA ASN A 289 10.16 -3.24 15.35
C ASN A 289 11.00 -4.35 14.71
N VAL A 290 11.42 -5.35 15.49
CA VAL A 290 12.21 -6.47 14.99
C VAL A 290 11.41 -7.28 13.95
N PHE A 291 10.17 -7.64 14.23
CA PHE A 291 9.33 -8.38 13.28
C PHE A 291 9.04 -7.57 12.01
N LEU A 292 8.75 -6.28 12.13
CA LEU A 292 8.53 -5.41 10.96
C LEU A 292 9.77 -5.31 10.07
N ILE A 293 10.96 -5.23 10.67
CA ILE A 293 12.22 -5.20 9.91
C ILE A 293 12.53 -6.55 9.29
N ILE A 294 12.34 -7.67 10.02
CA ILE A 294 12.51 -9.00 9.45
C ILE A 294 11.58 -9.18 8.24
N LEU A 295 10.32 -8.76 8.37
CA LEU A 295 9.35 -8.84 7.28
C LEU A 295 9.79 -7.98 6.07
N ALA A 296 10.20 -6.73 6.31
CA ALA A 296 10.69 -5.85 5.26
C ALA A 296 11.92 -6.43 4.53
N VAL A 297 12.86 -7.01 5.28
CA VAL A 297 14.07 -7.66 4.72
C VAL A 297 13.70 -8.92 3.93
N ALA A 298 12.78 -9.75 4.44
CA ALA A 298 12.35 -10.97 3.76
C ALA A 298 11.64 -10.63 2.43
N ILE A 299 10.76 -9.60 2.42
CA ILE A 299 10.11 -9.14 1.19
C ILE A 299 11.14 -8.55 0.22
N LEU A 300 12.08 -7.73 0.70
CA LEU A 300 13.15 -7.19 -0.14
C LEU A 300 13.98 -8.30 -0.77
N PHE A 301 14.38 -9.29 0.03
CA PHE A 301 15.16 -10.43 -0.45
C PHE A 301 14.42 -11.19 -1.55
N GLY A 302 13.14 -11.56 -1.33
CA GLY A 302 12.33 -12.23 -2.36
C GLY A 302 12.17 -11.40 -3.63
N THR A 303 12.09 -10.07 -3.50
CA THR A 303 11.93 -9.14 -4.63
C THR A 303 13.20 -9.01 -5.48
N ILE A 304 14.38 -8.96 -4.86
CA ILE A 304 15.66 -8.82 -5.58
C ILE A 304 16.31 -10.16 -5.92
N TYR A 305 15.86 -11.27 -5.33
CA TYR A 305 16.44 -12.59 -5.55
C TYR A 305 16.47 -13.02 -7.02
N PRO A 306 15.43 -12.80 -7.85
CA PRO A 306 15.48 -13.10 -9.28
C PRO A 306 16.65 -12.41 -9.99
N ILE A 307 16.91 -11.14 -9.70
CA ILE A 307 18.02 -10.38 -10.29
C ILE A 307 19.38 -10.97 -9.87
N ILE A 308 19.53 -11.27 -8.58
CA ILE A 308 20.75 -11.88 -8.04
C ILE A 308 20.98 -13.24 -8.71
N TYR A 309 19.93 -14.06 -8.79
CA TYR A 309 20.03 -15.39 -9.41
C TYR A 309 20.41 -15.32 -10.89
N GLU A 310 19.82 -14.43 -11.67
CA GLU A 310 20.13 -14.20 -13.08
C GLU A 310 21.63 -13.89 -13.29
N ILE A 311 22.17 -12.97 -12.47
CA ILE A 311 23.60 -12.60 -12.53
C ILE A 311 24.51 -13.80 -12.26
N PHE A 312 24.21 -14.60 -11.23
CA PHE A 312 25.09 -15.72 -10.82
C PHE A 312 24.84 -17.01 -11.60
N SER A 313 23.67 -17.19 -12.23
CA SER A 313 23.32 -18.37 -13.01
C SER A 313 23.71 -18.30 -14.48
N GLY A 314 24.30 -17.18 -14.91
CA GLY A 314 24.65 -16.94 -16.32
C GLY A 314 23.42 -16.66 -17.20
N GLY A 315 22.44 -15.90 -16.69
CA GLY A 315 21.29 -15.44 -17.44
C GLY A 315 20.08 -16.38 -17.40
N LYS A 316 19.97 -17.25 -16.39
CA LYS A 316 18.77 -18.07 -16.19
C LYS A 316 17.74 -17.29 -15.39
N ASP A 317 16.53 -17.25 -15.89
CA ASP A 317 15.40 -16.60 -15.21
C ASP A 317 14.81 -17.50 -14.11
N ILE A 318 14.43 -16.88 -12.99
CA ILE A 318 13.63 -17.47 -11.94
C ILE A 318 12.58 -16.48 -11.49
N SER A 319 11.41 -16.98 -11.11
CA SER A 319 10.35 -16.16 -10.53
C SER A 319 10.13 -16.53 -9.07
N VAL A 320 10.04 -15.52 -8.21
CA VAL A 320 9.66 -15.65 -6.80
C VAL A 320 8.23 -15.12 -6.67
N GLY A 321 7.29 -16.02 -6.41
CA GLY A 321 5.86 -15.72 -6.39
C GLY A 321 5.22 -15.82 -5.03
N LYS A 322 3.88 -15.76 -5.03
CA LYS A 322 2.99 -15.82 -3.87
C LYS A 322 3.36 -16.89 -2.82
N PRO A 323 3.73 -18.15 -3.18
CA PRO A 323 4.06 -19.16 -2.16
C PRO A 323 5.21 -18.77 -1.22
N TYR A 324 6.26 -18.13 -1.75
CA TYR A 324 7.36 -17.64 -0.93
C TYR A 324 6.88 -16.52 -0.01
N PHE A 325 6.25 -15.48 -0.57
CA PHE A 325 5.85 -14.31 0.20
C PHE A 325 4.82 -14.66 1.28
N ASP A 326 3.85 -15.50 0.97
CA ASP A 326 2.85 -15.95 1.96
C ASP A 326 3.51 -16.76 3.09
N SER A 327 4.46 -17.64 2.76
CA SER A 327 5.14 -18.49 3.75
C SER A 327 5.95 -17.71 4.78
N VAL A 328 6.51 -16.56 4.39
CA VAL A 328 7.26 -15.69 5.31
C VAL A 328 6.39 -14.63 5.97
N THR A 329 5.38 -14.10 5.25
CA THR A 329 4.57 -12.99 5.74
C THR A 329 3.54 -13.43 6.76
N VAL A 330 2.81 -14.51 6.49
CA VAL A 330 1.68 -14.95 7.34
C VAL A 330 2.13 -15.29 8.77
N PRO A 331 3.19 -16.09 9.00
CA PRO A 331 3.65 -16.37 10.37
C PRO A 331 4.10 -15.10 11.11
N ILE A 332 4.84 -14.21 10.45
CA ILE A 332 5.32 -12.96 11.09
C ILE A 332 4.14 -12.05 11.41
N ALA A 333 3.18 -11.89 10.49
CA ALA A 333 1.97 -11.10 10.70
C ALA A 333 1.12 -11.66 11.86
N PHE A 334 1.07 -13.00 12.01
CA PHE A 334 0.40 -13.63 13.14
C PHE A 334 1.00 -13.18 14.48
N PHE A 335 2.33 -13.27 14.63
CA PHE A 335 2.99 -12.82 15.86
C PHE A 335 2.85 -11.32 16.08
N LEU A 336 2.94 -10.50 15.02
CA LEU A 336 2.70 -9.06 15.10
C LEU A 336 1.32 -8.74 15.65
N ALA A 337 0.26 -9.35 15.09
CA ALA A 337 -1.12 -9.16 15.52
C ALA A 337 -1.33 -9.61 16.98
N PHE A 338 -0.74 -10.76 17.35
CA PHE A 338 -0.81 -11.30 18.70
C PHE A 338 -0.15 -10.36 19.72
N PHE A 339 1.10 -9.93 19.46
CA PHE A 339 1.82 -9.04 20.39
C PHE A 339 1.28 -7.62 20.39
N GLN A 340 0.59 -7.18 19.35
CA GLN A 340 -0.04 -5.86 19.27
C GLN A 340 -1.06 -5.66 20.39
N GLY A 341 -1.93 -6.63 20.65
CA GLY A 341 -2.92 -6.56 21.73
C GLY A 341 -2.28 -6.36 23.10
N PHE A 342 -1.21 -7.10 23.38
CA PHE A 342 -0.42 -6.92 24.60
C PHE A 342 0.27 -5.56 24.66
N GLY A 343 0.87 -5.13 23.57
CA GLY A 343 1.57 -3.85 23.48
C GLY A 343 0.66 -2.66 23.80
N ILE A 344 -0.60 -2.71 23.35
CA ILE A 344 -1.62 -1.68 23.65
C ILE A 344 -1.90 -1.59 25.15
N LEU A 345 -1.97 -2.73 25.85
CA LEU A 345 -2.31 -2.81 27.27
C LEU A 345 -1.11 -2.65 28.22
N SER A 346 0.09 -2.88 27.72
CA SER A 346 1.31 -2.84 28.53
C SER A 346 1.60 -1.44 29.07
N ASN A 347 2.24 -1.39 30.25
CA ASN A 347 2.74 -0.17 30.86
C ASN A 347 4.21 0.06 30.53
N TRP A 348 4.69 1.30 30.65
CA TRP A 348 6.12 1.58 30.63
C TRP A 348 6.81 0.91 31.82
N SER A 349 8.06 0.51 31.69
CA SER A 349 8.83 -0.34 32.63
C SER A 349 8.79 0.05 34.10
N SER A 350 8.42 1.29 34.43
CA SER A 350 8.25 1.76 35.80
C SER A 350 7.05 1.13 36.53
N ARG A 351 6.16 0.43 35.84
CA ARG A 351 4.99 -0.24 36.43
C ARG A 351 4.78 -1.59 35.72
N THR A 352 4.77 -2.67 36.50
CA THR A 352 4.38 -3.99 35.98
C THR A 352 2.93 -3.99 35.53
N THR A 353 2.64 -4.67 34.43
CA THR A 353 1.25 -4.91 34.01
C THR A 353 0.59 -5.83 35.02
N GLU A 354 -0.53 -5.40 35.58
CA GLU A 354 -1.24 -6.19 36.60
C GLU A 354 -1.72 -7.54 36.01
N PRO A 355 -1.59 -8.65 36.73
CA PRO A 355 -2.05 -9.97 36.28
C PRO A 355 -3.54 -9.96 35.88
N LYS A 356 -4.36 -9.16 36.58
CA LYS A 356 -5.79 -9.00 36.25
C LYS A 356 -6.01 -8.48 34.82
N THR A 357 -5.15 -7.59 34.34
CA THR A 357 -5.19 -7.08 32.95
C THR A 357 -4.93 -8.19 31.95
N MET A 358 -4.00 -9.09 32.24
CA MET A 358 -3.67 -10.23 31.39
C MET A 358 -4.84 -11.24 31.36
N TYR A 359 -5.41 -11.58 32.51
CA TYR A 359 -6.56 -12.48 32.58
C TYR A 359 -7.78 -11.91 31.82
N ALA A 360 -8.06 -10.62 31.97
CA ALA A 360 -9.16 -9.99 31.25
C ALA A 360 -8.91 -9.97 29.73
N TYR A 361 -7.68 -9.68 29.30
CA TYR A 361 -7.31 -9.74 27.88
C TYR A 361 -7.54 -11.15 27.30
N PHE A 362 -7.03 -12.20 27.95
CA PHE A 362 -7.20 -13.57 27.47
C PHE A 362 -8.68 -14.01 27.48
N ALA A 363 -9.45 -13.60 28.47
CA ALA A 363 -10.88 -13.91 28.51
C ALA A 363 -11.63 -13.28 27.32
N ILE A 364 -11.34 -11.99 27.01
CA ILE A 364 -11.94 -11.29 25.86
C ILE A 364 -11.44 -11.92 24.54
N LEU A 365 -10.15 -12.24 24.44
CA LEU A 365 -9.56 -12.89 23.26
C LEU A 365 -10.26 -14.22 22.97
N ILE A 366 -10.40 -15.09 23.97
CA ILE A 366 -11.06 -16.40 23.83
C ILE A 366 -12.52 -16.20 23.42
N LEU A 367 -13.24 -15.31 24.11
CA LEU A 367 -14.64 -15.01 23.80
C LEU A 367 -14.82 -14.55 22.35
N LEU A 368 -14.00 -13.60 21.91
CA LEU A 368 -14.05 -13.10 20.53
C LEU A 368 -13.68 -14.19 19.52
N THR A 369 -12.63 -14.96 19.78
CA THR A 369 -12.21 -16.03 18.87
C THR A 369 -13.31 -17.08 18.71
N VAL A 370 -13.92 -17.52 19.81
CA VAL A 370 -15.04 -18.48 19.77
C VAL A 370 -16.25 -17.87 19.05
N SER A 371 -16.61 -16.61 19.36
CA SER A 371 -17.76 -15.94 18.72
C SER A 371 -17.56 -15.75 17.22
N LEU A 372 -16.37 -15.31 16.78
CA LEU A 372 -16.04 -15.16 15.35
C LEU A 372 -16.00 -16.52 14.65
N SER A 373 -15.42 -17.55 15.28
CA SER A 373 -15.40 -18.90 14.71
C SER A 373 -16.78 -19.50 14.58
N ALA A 374 -17.70 -19.18 15.51
CA ALA A 374 -19.09 -19.62 15.43
C ALA A 374 -19.84 -19.04 14.21
N LEU A 375 -19.45 -17.87 13.69
CA LEU A 375 -20.03 -17.31 12.47
C LEU A 375 -19.65 -18.10 11.20
N PHE A 376 -18.57 -18.89 11.26
CA PHE A 376 -18.03 -19.64 10.13
C PHE A 376 -18.03 -21.15 10.37
N LEU A 377 -18.95 -21.68 11.18
CA LEU A 377 -19.02 -23.10 11.56
C LEU A 377 -19.05 -24.03 10.33
N ASN A 378 -19.71 -23.61 9.24
CA ASN A 378 -19.81 -24.41 8.03
C ASN A 378 -18.54 -24.37 7.15
N ASN A 379 -17.63 -23.44 7.42
CA ASN A 379 -16.43 -23.18 6.60
C ASN A 379 -15.16 -23.09 7.46
N ILE A 380 -15.10 -23.86 8.56
CA ILE A 380 -13.93 -23.85 9.44
C ILE A 380 -12.71 -24.36 8.68
N SER A 381 -11.70 -23.50 8.55
CA SER A 381 -10.38 -23.86 8.03
C SER A 381 -9.28 -23.34 8.96
N VAL A 382 -8.07 -23.86 8.78
CA VAL A 382 -6.90 -23.34 9.52
C VAL A 382 -6.72 -21.84 9.25
N SER A 383 -6.89 -21.41 8.02
CA SER A 383 -6.77 -19.99 7.63
C SER A 383 -7.79 -19.10 8.35
N ILE A 384 -9.06 -19.51 8.40
CA ILE A 384 -10.11 -18.76 9.13
C ILE A 384 -9.81 -18.73 10.62
N THR A 385 -9.37 -19.83 11.20
CA THR A 385 -9.04 -19.92 12.63
C THR A 385 -7.88 -18.97 12.98
N VAL A 386 -6.81 -19.00 12.18
CA VAL A 386 -5.65 -18.10 12.34
C VAL A 386 -6.09 -16.64 12.20
N THR A 387 -6.89 -16.30 11.20
CA THR A 387 -7.43 -14.96 10.97
C THR A 387 -8.26 -14.49 12.18
N ASN A 388 -9.19 -15.33 12.66
CA ASN A 388 -10.02 -15.01 13.82
C ASN A 388 -9.18 -14.78 15.08
N LEU A 389 -8.12 -15.56 15.29
CA LEU A 389 -7.22 -15.39 16.43
C LEU A 389 -6.42 -14.08 16.34
N MET A 390 -5.91 -13.74 15.15
CA MET A 390 -5.20 -12.48 14.92
C MET A 390 -6.07 -11.26 15.24
N ILE A 391 -7.28 -11.24 14.69
CA ILE A 391 -8.23 -10.16 14.88
C ILE A 391 -8.66 -10.05 16.34
N SER A 392 -8.98 -11.19 16.96
CA SER A 392 -9.39 -11.26 18.36
C SER A 392 -8.29 -10.71 19.29
N GLY A 393 -7.02 -10.99 18.98
CA GLY A 393 -5.88 -10.44 19.72
C GLY A 393 -5.85 -8.92 19.69
N ILE A 394 -5.99 -8.32 18.50
CA ILE A 394 -6.01 -6.87 18.36
C ILE A 394 -7.23 -6.25 19.05
N LEU A 395 -8.44 -6.79 18.77
CA LEU A 395 -9.68 -6.26 19.30
C LEU A 395 -9.78 -6.39 20.82
N ALA A 396 -9.32 -7.51 21.41
CA ALA A 396 -9.28 -7.69 22.86
C ALA A 396 -8.42 -6.60 23.52
N GLY A 397 -7.25 -6.31 22.92
CA GLY A 397 -6.39 -5.22 23.39
C GLY A 397 -7.08 -3.85 23.33
N LEU A 398 -7.72 -3.53 22.21
CA LEU A 398 -8.41 -2.25 22.01
C LEU A 398 -9.63 -2.08 22.93
N ILE A 399 -10.49 -3.10 23.04
CA ILE A 399 -11.69 -3.10 23.87
C ILE A 399 -11.32 -2.89 25.33
N TYR A 400 -10.38 -3.69 25.83
CA TYR A 400 -9.97 -3.59 27.23
C TYR A 400 -9.23 -2.29 27.53
N TYR A 401 -8.39 -1.81 26.58
CA TYR A 401 -7.80 -0.48 26.68
C TYR A 401 -8.86 0.62 26.80
N ALA A 402 -9.85 0.64 25.92
CA ALA A 402 -10.93 1.62 25.96
C ALA A 402 -11.71 1.56 27.28
N PHE A 403 -12.05 0.36 27.74
CA PHE A 403 -12.68 0.14 29.04
C PHE A 403 -11.85 0.75 30.20
N LEU A 404 -10.54 0.48 30.24
CA LEU A 404 -9.66 1.02 31.30
C LEU A 404 -9.56 2.55 31.25
N GLN A 405 -9.52 3.16 30.04
CA GLN A 405 -9.50 4.61 29.92
C GLN A 405 -10.79 5.24 30.46
N ILE A 406 -11.95 4.69 30.07
CA ILE A 406 -13.27 5.16 30.51
C ILE A 406 -13.42 4.98 32.02
N LYS A 407 -13.10 3.79 32.56
CA LYS A 407 -13.16 3.49 33.99
C LYS A 407 -12.33 4.46 34.83
N ASN A 408 -11.16 4.87 34.31
CA ASN A 408 -10.26 5.78 35.03
C ASN A 408 -10.47 7.25 34.64
N SER A 409 -11.58 7.60 33.99
CA SER A 409 -11.91 8.95 33.52
C SER A 409 -10.82 9.60 32.66
N ARG A 410 -10.09 8.78 31.88
CA ARG A 410 -9.04 9.22 30.97
C ARG A 410 -9.52 9.25 29.53
N LYS A 411 -8.96 10.15 28.73
CA LYS A 411 -9.29 10.23 27.30
C LYS A 411 -8.75 9.02 26.55
N VAL A 412 -9.59 8.38 25.73
CA VAL A 412 -9.18 7.33 24.80
C VAL A 412 -8.35 7.94 23.68
N ASN A 413 -7.25 7.28 23.32
CA ASN A 413 -6.46 7.70 22.17
C ASN A 413 -7.09 7.21 20.88
N LEU A 414 -7.97 8.02 20.28
CA LEU A 414 -8.73 7.67 19.07
C LEU A 414 -7.81 7.42 17.87
N SER A 415 -6.74 8.22 17.68
CA SER A 415 -5.80 8.00 16.58
C SER A 415 -5.20 6.60 16.63
N MET A 416 -4.66 6.20 17.78
CA MET A 416 -4.15 4.84 17.98
C MET A 416 -5.26 3.81 17.79
N GLY A 417 -6.45 4.06 18.36
CA GLY A 417 -7.60 3.15 18.25
C GLY A 417 -7.98 2.88 16.80
N PHE A 418 -8.19 3.91 15.99
CA PHE A 418 -8.55 3.76 14.57
C PHE A 418 -7.45 3.09 13.76
N SER A 419 -6.17 3.47 13.96
CA SER A 419 -5.07 2.85 13.21
C SER A 419 -4.97 1.34 13.46
N HIS A 420 -5.11 0.90 14.72
CA HIS A 420 -5.04 -0.52 15.05
C HIS A 420 -6.35 -1.27 14.73
N PHE A 421 -7.50 -0.62 14.85
CA PHE A 421 -8.78 -1.21 14.41
C PHE A 421 -8.80 -1.41 12.89
N GLY A 422 -8.28 -0.46 12.12
CA GLY A 422 -8.21 -0.57 10.66
C GLY A 422 -7.39 -1.78 10.20
N ILE A 423 -6.25 -2.07 10.86
CA ILE A 423 -5.46 -3.26 10.53
C ILE A 423 -6.22 -4.56 10.86
N ALA A 424 -7.02 -4.58 11.94
CA ALA A 424 -7.86 -5.74 12.24
C ALA A 424 -8.94 -5.96 11.15
N VAL A 425 -9.57 -4.88 10.67
CA VAL A 425 -10.54 -4.94 9.56
C VAL A 425 -9.88 -5.40 8.26
N MET A 426 -8.68 -4.91 7.96
CA MET A 426 -7.91 -5.33 6.77
C MET A 426 -7.54 -6.81 6.84
N ILE A 427 -7.03 -7.29 7.97
CA ILE A 427 -6.71 -8.72 8.18
C ILE A 427 -7.95 -9.58 8.03
N LEU A 428 -9.12 -9.12 8.53
CA LEU A 428 -10.39 -9.82 8.34
C LEU A 428 -10.71 -9.98 6.85
N GLY A 429 -10.63 -8.89 6.07
CA GLY A 429 -10.86 -8.93 4.63
C GLY A 429 -9.92 -9.90 3.91
N ILE A 430 -8.60 -9.80 4.19
CA ILE A 430 -7.59 -10.69 3.61
C ILE A 430 -7.89 -12.16 3.93
N GLY A 431 -8.14 -12.47 5.20
CA GLY A 431 -8.37 -13.84 5.64
C GLY A 431 -9.66 -14.44 5.07
N LEU A 432 -10.75 -13.66 5.00
CA LEU A 432 -12.02 -14.11 4.44
C LEU A 432 -11.93 -14.32 2.93
N VAL A 433 -11.38 -13.38 2.18
CA VAL A 433 -11.17 -13.55 0.73
C VAL A 433 -10.31 -14.79 0.47
N SER A 434 -9.16 -14.90 1.11
CA SER A 434 -8.23 -16.01 0.87
C SER A 434 -8.80 -17.39 1.24
N SER A 435 -9.81 -17.44 2.12
CA SER A 435 -10.38 -18.69 2.61
C SER A 435 -11.71 -19.08 1.95
N LEU A 436 -12.48 -18.10 1.49
CA LEU A 436 -13.85 -18.29 1.02
C LEU A 436 -14.04 -17.92 -0.46
N GLU A 437 -12.98 -17.49 -1.12
CA GLU A 437 -13.03 -17.23 -2.56
C GLU A 437 -13.37 -18.51 -3.31
N SER A 438 -14.31 -18.41 -4.25
CA SER A 438 -14.58 -19.45 -5.22
C SER A 438 -14.38 -18.93 -6.63
N GLN A 439 -13.87 -19.79 -7.52
CA GLN A 439 -13.60 -19.46 -8.90
C GLN A 439 -13.91 -20.62 -9.84
N LYS A 440 -14.30 -20.27 -11.04
CA LYS A 440 -14.50 -21.22 -12.14
C LYS A 440 -13.97 -20.63 -13.43
N GLU A 441 -13.18 -21.42 -14.14
CA GLU A 441 -12.65 -21.06 -15.46
C GLU A 441 -13.16 -22.08 -16.48
N LEU A 442 -13.76 -21.59 -17.57
CA LEU A 442 -14.40 -22.42 -18.59
C LEU A 442 -14.56 -21.65 -19.90
N ILE A 443 -14.95 -22.37 -20.95
CA ILE A 443 -15.45 -21.75 -22.19
C ILE A 443 -16.97 -21.60 -22.07
N ALA A 444 -17.44 -20.36 -22.03
CA ALA A 444 -18.86 -20.05 -21.97
C ALA A 444 -19.43 -19.97 -23.39
N PHE A 445 -20.47 -20.75 -23.67
CA PHE A 445 -21.22 -20.72 -24.95
C PHE A 445 -22.52 -19.95 -24.77
N LYS A 446 -22.94 -19.29 -25.84
CA LYS A 446 -24.18 -18.48 -25.85
C LYS A 446 -25.38 -19.29 -25.38
N GLU A 447 -26.19 -18.68 -24.50
CA GLU A 447 -27.42 -19.25 -23.93
C GLU A 447 -27.20 -20.54 -23.09
N LYS A 448 -25.95 -20.99 -22.89
CA LYS A 448 -25.64 -22.14 -22.04
C LYS A 448 -25.22 -21.65 -20.66
N PRO A 449 -26.05 -21.88 -19.63
CA PRO A 449 -25.70 -21.45 -18.27
C PRO A 449 -24.62 -22.35 -17.63
N PHE A 450 -23.84 -21.77 -16.74
CA PHE A 450 -22.98 -22.48 -15.82
C PHE A 450 -23.20 -21.98 -14.38
N GLU A 451 -22.86 -22.79 -13.41
CA GLU A 451 -23.06 -22.49 -11.99
C GLU A 451 -21.75 -22.21 -11.30
N LEU A 452 -21.76 -21.21 -10.42
CA LEU A 452 -20.70 -20.88 -9.46
C LEU A 452 -21.37 -20.65 -8.11
N GLU A 453 -21.18 -21.58 -7.18
CA GLU A 453 -21.88 -21.59 -5.89
C GLU A 453 -23.39 -21.46 -6.07
N ASN A 454 -23.99 -20.40 -5.52
CA ASN A 454 -25.43 -20.13 -5.59
C ASN A 454 -25.83 -19.25 -6.79
N TYR A 455 -24.90 -18.97 -7.71
CA TYR A 455 -25.14 -18.14 -8.88
C TYR A 455 -25.16 -18.97 -10.14
N LYS A 456 -26.17 -18.71 -10.97
CA LYS A 456 -26.27 -19.21 -12.33
C LYS A 456 -25.88 -18.08 -13.29
N ILE A 457 -24.88 -18.31 -14.12
CA ILE A 457 -24.29 -17.32 -15.02
C ILE A 457 -24.55 -17.78 -16.46
N THR A 458 -25.13 -16.90 -17.27
CA THR A 458 -25.46 -17.19 -18.65
C THR A 458 -24.82 -16.14 -19.57
N TYR A 459 -24.02 -16.57 -20.52
CA TYR A 459 -23.53 -15.72 -21.61
C TYR A 459 -24.65 -15.39 -22.57
N LEU A 460 -24.99 -14.11 -22.76
CA LEU A 460 -26.13 -13.65 -23.57
C LEU A 460 -25.72 -13.33 -25.01
N GLY A 461 -24.50 -12.91 -25.23
CA GLY A 461 -23.99 -12.51 -26.53
C GLY A 461 -22.96 -11.41 -26.44
N GLU A 462 -22.43 -11.03 -27.58
CA GLU A 462 -21.41 -9.99 -27.71
C GLU A 462 -21.87 -8.86 -28.60
N GLU A 463 -21.41 -7.64 -28.33
CA GLU A 463 -21.59 -6.47 -29.16
C GLU A 463 -20.25 -5.81 -29.41
N LYS A 464 -19.99 -5.32 -30.61
CA LYS A 464 -18.81 -4.54 -30.93
C LYS A 464 -19.08 -3.07 -30.68
N ASN A 465 -18.21 -2.43 -29.91
CA ASN A 465 -18.27 -1.01 -29.65
C ASN A 465 -17.00 -0.33 -30.16
N VAL A 466 -17.13 0.89 -30.69
CA VAL A 466 -16.02 1.70 -31.16
C VAL A 466 -16.03 3.00 -30.37
N ALA A 467 -15.03 3.16 -29.53
CA ALA A 467 -14.78 4.37 -28.75
C ALA A 467 -13.80 5.30 -29.50
N GLN A 468 -13.44 6.40 -28.89
CA GLN A 468 -12.58 7.40 -29.51
C GLN A 468 -11.15 6.90 -29.80
N ASN A 469 -10.59 6.03 -28.96
CA ASN A 469 -9.21 5.57 -29.04
C ASN A 469 -9.06 4.04 -28.90
N PHE A 470 -10.15 3.30 -28.78
CA PHE A 470 -10.16 1.84 -28.79
C PHE A 470 -11.43 1.30 -29.45
N SER A 471 -11.39 0.05 -29.86
CA SER A 471 -12.57 -0.76 -30.14
C SER A 471 -12.67 -1.86 -29.10
N SER A 472 -13.89 -2.26 -28.73
CA SER A 472 -14.10 -3.34 -27.76
C SER A 472 -15.09 -4.36 -28.24
N ASP A 473 -14.87 -5.62 -27.82
CA ASP A 473 -15.88 -6.66 -27.79
C ASP A 473 -16.51 -6.64 -26.40
N GLU A 474 -17.77 -6.24 -26.30
CA GLU A 474 -18.56 -6.17 -25.07
C GLU A 474 -19.33 -7.47 -24.89
N VAL A 475 -18.94 -8.29 -23.92
CA VAL A 475 -19.52 -9.61 -23.67
C VAL A 475 -20.47 -9.53 -22.49
N SER A 476 -21.75 -9.77 -22.73
CA SER A 476 -22.82 -9.64 -21.76
C SER A 476 -23.13 -10.95 -21.06
N PHE A 477 -23.20 -10.91 -19.73
CA PHE A 477 -23.55 -12.03 -18.87
C PHE A 477 -24.76 -11.69 -18.02
N ARG A 478 -25.71 -12.63 -17.92
CA ARG A 478 -26.78 -12.58 -16.92
C ARG A 478 -26.33 -13.41 -15.72
N VAL A 479 -26.43 -12.83 -14.54
CA VAL A 479 -26.11 -13.45 -13.26
C VAL A 479 -27.37 -13.52 -12.42
N GLU A 480 -27.77 -14.72 -12.06
CA GLU A 480 -29.03 -15.00 -11.36
C GLU A 480 -28.73 -15.76 -10.06
N ASN A 481 -29.43 -15.42 -8.99
CA ASN A 481 -29.57 -16.25 -7.79
C ASN A 481 -31.02 -16.21 -7.29
N LEU A 482 -31.33 -16.86 -6.16
CA LEU A 482 -32.70 -16.92 -5.61
C LEU A 482 -33.33 -15.56 -5.32
N ASN A 483 -32.53 -14.50 -5.16
CA ASN A 483 -32.99 -13.21 -4.66
C ASN A 483 -32.80 -12.05 -5.64
N GLN A 484 -31.95 -12.20 -6.64
CA GLN A 484 -31.57 -11.11 -7.55
C GLN A 484 -31.14 -11.61 -8.92
N GLU A 485 -31.39 -10.78 -9.92
CA GLU A 485 -30.94 -10.96 -11.29
C GLU A 485 -30.34 -9.63 -11.77
N PHE A 486 -29.18 -9.68 -12.43
CA PHE A 486 -28.53 -8.51 -13.00
C PHE A 486 -27.63 -8.89 -14.17
N ASN A 487 -27.30 -7.92 -15.00
CA ASN A 487 -26.40 -8.11 -16.13
C ASN A 487 -25.03 -7.51 -15.83
N LEU A 488 -23.98 -8.21 -16.26
CA LEU A 488 -22.60 -7.80 -16.25
C LEU A 488 -22.06 -7.76 -17.67
N ILE A 489 -21.22 -6.77 -17.98
CA ILE A 489 -20.58 -6.62 -19.28
C ILE A 489 -19.07 -6.58 -19.05
N ALA A 490 -18.38 -7.62 -19.53
CA ALA A 490 -16.92 -7.65 -19.58
C ALA A 490 -16.46 -7.24 -20.98
N GLU A 491 -15.33 -6.51 -21.05
CA GLU A 491 -14.86 -5.97 -22.31
C GLU A 491 -13.46 -6.47 -22.64
N LYS A 492 -13.22 -6.68 -23.93
CA LYS A 492 -11.88 -6.88 -24.47
C LYS A 492 -11.59 -5.73 -25.44
N ARG A 493 -10.74 -4.81 -25.00
CA ARG A 493 -10.42 -3.58 -25.71
C ARG A 493 -9.18 -3.74 -26.56
N TYR A 494 -9.22 -3.26 -27.79
CA TYR A 494 -8.08 -3.14 -28.68
C TYR A 494 -7.75 -1.67 -28.91
N TYR A 495 -6.52 -1.27 -28.61
CA TYR A 495 -6.01 0.08 -28.76
C TYR A 495 -5.11 0.16 -30.00
N PRO A 496 -5.56 0.79 -31.10
CA PRO A 496 -4.86 0.73 -32.39
C PRO A 496 -3.52 1.47 -32.39
N VAL A 497 -3.37 2.54 -31.60
CA VAL A 497 -2.12 3.32 -31.52
C VAL A 497 -1.03 2.53 -30.82
N SER A 498 -1.31 1.97 -29.63
CA SER A 498 -0.37 1.16 -28.86
C SER A 498 -0.28 -0.30 -29.33
N LYS A 499 -1.19 -0.74 -30.23
CA LYS A 499 -1.33 -2.14 -30.68
C LYS A 499 -1.46 -3.13 -29.53
N SER A 500 -2.10 -2.72 -28.45
CA SER A 500 -2.27 -3.50 -27.23
C SER A 500 -3.72 -3.93 -27.04
N ILE A 501 -3.88 -5.08 -26.40
CA ILE A 501 -5.19 -5.61 -25.97
C ILE A 501 -5.26 -5.49 -24.45
N MET A 502 -6.41 -5.08 -23.95
CA MET A 502 -6.69 -4.98 -22.54
C MET A 502 -8.05 -5.58 -22.22
N THR A 503 -8.14 -6.28 -21.11
CA THR A 503 -9.39 -6.88 -20.63
C THR A 503 -9.91 -6.08 -19.45
N GLU A 504 -11.15 -5.60 -19.57
CA GLU A 504 -11.89 -4.95 -18.50
C GLU A 504 -12.83 -5.96 -17.85
N ALA A 505 -12.62 -6.20 -16.57
CA ALA A 505 -13.46 -7.13 -15.83
C ALA A 505 -14.84 -6.52 -15.49
N ALA A 506 -15.86 -7.33 -15.60
CA ALA A 506 -17.18 -6.98 -15.10
C ALA A 506 -17.28 -7.27 -13.61
N ILE A 507 -17.57 -6.26 -12.80
CA ILE A 507 -17.66 -6.40 -11.34
C ILE A 507 -19.01 -5.90 -10.84
N PHE A 508 -19.75 -6.76 -10.15
CA PHE A 508 -20.90 -6.33 -9.37
C PHE A 508 -20.51 -6.21 -7.90
N PRO A 509 -20.36 -4.98 -7.42
CA PRO A 509 -19.88 -4.72 -6.08
C PRO A 509 -20.97 -4.90 -5.03
N SER A 510 -20.71 -5.67 -3.97
CA SER A 510 -21.60 -5.74 -2.81
C SER A 510 -20.82 -5.73 -1.49
N ILE A 511 -21.53 -5.51 -0.38
CA ILE A 511 -20.90 -5.51 0.96
C ILE A 511 -20.43 -6.92 1.33
N LYS A 512 -21.20 -7.93 0.92
CA LYS A 512 -20.97 -9.32 1.31
C LYS A 512 -19.94 -10.00 0.42
N GLU A 513 -20.06 -9.80 -0.90
CA GLU A 513 -19.16 -10.43 -1.89
C GLU A 513 -19.24 -9.68 -3.22
N ASP A 514 -18.12 -9.53 -3.91
CA ASP A 514 -18.11 -9.04 -5.26
C ASP A 514 -18.20 -10.22 -6.24
N GLN A 515 -19.10 -10.11 -7.23
CA GLN A 515 -19.12 -11.00 -8.39
C GLN A 515 -18.19 -10.39 -9.45
N TYR A 516 -17.23 -11.17 -9.88
CA TYR A 516 -16.17 -10.76 -10.79
C TYR A 516 -16.13 -11.68 -11.99
N ILE A 517 -16.24 -11.15 -13.20
CA ILE A 517 -16.16 -11.91 -14.45
C ILE A 517 -15.12 -11.22 -15.36
N SER A 518 -14.09 -11.95 -15.73
CA SER A 518 -13.16 -11.55 -16.77
C SER A 518 -13.21 -12.51 -17.95
N ILE A 519 -12.90 -12.00 -19.15
CA ILE A 519 -12.90 -12.75 -20.40
C ILE A 519 -11.48 -12.85 -20.96
N GLY A 520 -11.18 -13.98 -21.54
CA GLY A 520 -9.92 -14.24 -22.24
C GLY A 520 -10.09 -14.14 -23.76
N ASP A 521 -9.60 -15.14 -24.48
CA ASP A 521 -9.73 -15.24 -25.92
C ASP A 521 -11.07 -15.88 -26.32
N GLN A 522 -11.55 -15.50 -27.50
CA GLN A 522 -12.68 -16.18 -28.14
C GLN A 522 -12.18 -17.50 -28.71
N VAL A 523 -12.88 -18.58 -28.43
CA VAL A 523 -12.58 -19.93 -28.90
C VAL A 523 -13.83 -20.52 -29.52
N GLU A 524 -13.78 -20.80 -30.85
CA GLU A 524 -14.94 -21.21 -31.60
C GLU A 524 -16.11 -20.22 -31.50
N GLU A 525 -17.27 -20.66 -31.03
CA GLU A 525 -18.45 -19.84 -30.77
C GLU A 525 -18.59 -19.42 -29.28
N GLY A 526 -17.54 -19.60 -28.46
CA GLY A 526 -17.53 -19.30 -27.03
C GLY A 526 -16.43 -18.36 -26.63
N TRP A 527 -16.45 -17.93 -25.35
CA TRP A 527 -15.42 -17.12 -24.73
C TRP A 527 -14.78 -17.88 -23.57
N VAL A 528 -13.47 -17.79 -23.43
CA VAL A 528 -12.81 -18.18 -22.19
C VAL A 528 -13.25 -17.20 -21.10
N VAL A 529 -13.87 -17.71 -20.05
CA VAL A 529 -14.44 -16.91 -18.96
C VAL A 529 -13.85 -17.39 -17.65
N LYS A 530 -13.42 -16.44 -16.84
CA LYS A 530 -13.05 -16.64 -15.45
C LYS A 530 -14.05 -15.91 -14.57
N ALA A 531 -14.92 -16.67 -13.91
CA ALA A 531 -15.89 -16.15 -12.94
C ALA A 531 -15.40 -16.40 -11.52
N GLN A 532 -15.49 -15.37 -10.65
CA GLN A 532 -15.00 -15.43 -9.28
C GLN A 532 -16.00 -14.77 -8.33
N LEU A 533 -16.14 -15.34 -7.13
CA LEU A 533 -16.81 -14.71 -6.00
C LEU A 533 -15.76 -14.29 -4.99
N LYS A 534 -15.77 -13.02 -4.59
CA LYS A 534 -14.78 -12.40 -3.68
C LYS A 534 -15.45 -11.97 -2.38
N PRO A 535 -15.63 -12.88 -1.41
CA PRO A 535 -16.30 -12.54 -0.17
C PRO A 535 -15.52 -11.51 0.63
N PHE A 536 -16.20 -10.43 1.04
CA PHE A 536 -15.67 -9.39 1.93
C PHE A 536 -14.38 -8.69 1.47
N VAL A 537 -14.03 -8.76 0.18
CA VAL A 537 -12.81 -8.13 -0.37
C VAL A 537 -12.71 -6.64 -0.04
N ARG A 538 -13.85 -5.95 0.04
CA ARG A 538 -13.93 -4.51 0.33
C ARG A 538 -13.45 -4.13 1.72
N LEU A 539 -13.43 -5.09 2.66
CA LEU A 539 -12.89 -4.85 4.01
C LEU A 539 -11.38 -4.55 3.97
N ILE A 540 -10.65 -5.01 2.96
CA ILE A 540 -9.22 -4.74 2.79
C ILE A 540 -9.01 -3.23 2.67
N TRP A 541 -9.69 -2.60 1.71
CA TRP A 541 -9.57 -1.14 1.49
C TRP A 541 -10.24 -0.33 2.58
N LEU A 542 -11.37 -0.78 3.13
CA LEU A 542 -12.00 -0.14 4.28
C LEU A 542 -11.06 -0.10 5.48
N GLY A 543 -10.36 -1.20 5.77
CA GLY A 543 -9.35 -1.26 6.83
C GLY A 543 -8.24 -0.25 6.61
N ALA A 544 -7.71 -0.16 5.39
CA ALA A 544 -6.67 0.82 5.04
C ALA A 544 -7.17 2.28 5.15
N LEU A 545 -8.41 2.57 4.77
CA LEU A 545 -9.01 3.89 4.95
C LEU A 545 -9.17 4.27 6.43
N ILE A 546 -9.59 3.32 7.28
CA ILE A 546 -9.67 3.51 8.73
C ILE A 546 -8.29 3.76 9.33
N MET A 547 -7.26 3.02 8.89
CA MET A 547 -5.85 3.23 9.29
C MET A 547 -5.38 4.65 8.93
N THR A 548 -5.60 5.06 7.69
CA THR A 548 -5.27 6.40 7.17
C THR A 548 -5.95 7.50 7.98
N PHE A 549 -7.24 7.33 8.25
CA PHE A 549 -8.01 8.25 9.09
C PHE A 549 -7.42 8.35 10.51
N GLY A 550 -7.08 7.20 11.12
CA GLY A 550 -6.40 7.15 12.41
C GLY A 550 -5.07 7.90 12.42
N GLY A 551 -4.28 7.76 11.36
CA GLY A 551 -3.03 8.50 11.19
C GLY A 551 -3.25 10.01 11.11
N PHE A 552 -4.15 10.47 10.24
CA PHE A 552 -4.45 11.90 10.10
C PHE A 552 -5.09 12.51 11.36
N LEU A 553 -5.89 11.76 12.12
CA LEU A 553 -6.42 12.23 13.42
C LEU A 553 -5.30 12.60 14.41
N SER A 554 -4.11 12.02 14.31
CA SER A 554 -3.00 12.39 15.18
C SER A 554 -2.54 13.83 14.96
N LEU A 555 -2.73 14.37 13.75
CA LEU A 555 -2.29 15.71 13.36
C LEU A 555 -3.12 16.83 14.01
N PHE A 556 -4.40 16.59 14.28
CA PHE A 556 -5.25 17.57 14.93
C PHE A 556 -4.86 17.86 16.38
N ARG A 557 -4.03 17.01 17.00
CA ARG A 557 -3.48 17.21 18.34
C ARG A 557 -2.24 18.14 18.39
N PHE A 558 -1.72 18.55 17.24
CA PHE A 558 -0.57 19.45 17.13
C PHE A 558 -0.82 20.89 17.65
N LYS A 559 -2.08 21.28 17.86
CA LYS A 559 -2.43 22.65 18.29
C LYS A 559 -2.50 22.85 19.80
N SER A 560 -2.24 21.85 20.63
CA SER A 560 -2.49 21.93 22.10
C SER A 560 -1.28 21.60 22.99
N SER A 561 -0.06 21.66 22.45
CA SER A 561 1.14 21.49 23.30
C SER A 561 2.14 22.62 23.13
#